data_2c67daa06a408d05dd6b513bd0142640
#
_entry.id   2c67daa06a408d05dd6b513bd0142640
#
_cell.length_a   1.000
_cell.length_b   1.000
_cell.length_c   1.000
_cell.angle_alpha   90.00
_cell.angle_beta   90.00
_cell.angle_gamma   90.00
#
_symmetry.space_group_name_H-M   'P 1'
#
loop_
_entity.id
_entity.type
_entity.pdbx_description
1 polymer ?
#
loop_
_entity_poly.entity_id
_entity_poly.type
_entity_poly.pdbx_seq_one_letter_code
_entity_poly.pdbx_strand_id
1 'polypeptide(L)'
;VYEETENRILYIDAVEKYFVLENQQTFEDLLQMFISAGWKIILTIRTAYKDSFHNLLLNEVCVQSYHVNLISKDLLYELSITHGFVLPSDKKLTDILRAPFYLRLYLTLDNIEDAELTALNQEAFEQKIWDEIIRNNRKRKNNLPTRRENTLVFITKEI
;
A
#
# COMPACT_ATOMS: atom_id res chain seq x y z
N VAL A 1 34.44 27.12 -10.43
CA VAL A 1 33.82 25.91 -10.99
C VAL A 1 32.89 25.43 -9.91
N TYR A 2 31.57 25.71 -10.04
CA TYR A 2 30.55 25.11 -9.19
C TYR A 2 30.33 23.73 -9.75
N GLU A 3 30.78 22.71 -9.04
CA GLU A 3 30.31 21.35 -9.27
C GLU A 3 28.83 21.33 -8.83
N GLU A 4 27.92 21.26 -9.78
CA GLU A 4 26.54 20.89 -9.52
C GLU A 4 26.59 19.46 -8.94
N THR A 5 26.49 19.37 -7.62
CA THR A 5 26.25 18.08 -6.96
C THR A 5 24.85 17.62 -7.36
N GLU A 6 24.76 16.82 -8.42
CA GLU A 6 23.53 16.16 -8.80
C GLU A 6 22.97 15.44 -7.56
N ASN A 7 21.80 15.87 -7.12
CA ASN A 7 21.07 15.20 -6.03
C ASN A 7 20.61 13.82 -6.52
N ARG A 8 21.47 12.81 -6.40
CA ARG A 8 21.15 11.43 -6.77
C ARG A 8 20.24 10.84 -5.71
N ILE A 9 19.03 10.45 -6.11
CA ILE A 9 18.03 9.86 -5.22
C ILE A 9 17.68 8.47 -5.73
N LEU A 10 17.79 7.47 -4.86
CA LEU A 10 17.30 6.12 -5.08
C LEU A 10 16.00 5.95 -4.28
N TYR A 11 14.93 5.54 -4.95
CA TYR A 11 13.66 5.21 -4.31
C TYR A 11 13.41 3.70 -4.37
N ILE A 12 13.15 3.09 -3.20
CA ILE A 12 12.86 1.65 -3.11
C ILE A 12 11.54 1.48 -2.35
N ASP A 13 10.57 0.85 -3.00
CA ASP A 13 9.24 0.60 -2.43
C ASP A 13 9.13 -0.80 -1.81
N ALA A 14 8.45 -0.86 -0.65
CA ALA A 14 8.14 -2.09 0.06
C ALA A 14 9.38 -2.93 0.38
N VAL A 15 10.38 -2.32 1.04
CA VAL A 15 11.68 -2.97 1.34
C VAL A 15 11.56 -4.21 2.21
N GLU A 16 10.47 -4.39 2.95
CA GLU A 16 10.21 -5.61 3.73
C GLU A 16 10.26 -6.89 2.90
N LYS A 17 10.05 -6.80 1.59
CA LYS A 17 10.16 -7.94 0.68
C LYS A 17 11.58 -8.51 0.60
N TYR A 18 12.57 -7.68 0.88
CA TYR A 18 13.97 -8.07 0.82
C TYR A 18 14.48 -8.65 2.13
N PHE A 19 13.77 -8.43 3.27
CA PHE A 19 14.15 -9.00 4.57
C PHE A 19 13.74 -10.46 4.74
N VAL A 20 12.76 -10.92 3.98
CA VAL A 20 12.23 -12.30 4.04
C VAL A 20 13.00 -13.24 3.10
N LEU A 21 13.86 -12.70 2.25
CA LEU A 21 14.60 -13.47 1.24
C LEU A 21 16.01 -13.80 1.76
N GLU A 22 16.55 -14.94 1.28
CA GLU A 22 17.94 -15.38 1.54
C GLU A 22 19.02 -14.36 1.11
N ASN A 23 18.59 -13.25 0.51
CA ASN A 23 19.44 -12.21 -0.08
C ASN A 23 19.55 -10.93 0.79
N GLN A 24 19.25 -10.99 2.08
CA GLN A 24 19.31 -9.83 2.97
C GLN A 24 20.68 -9.14 2.94
N GLN A 25 21.75 -9.90 3.06
CA GLN A 25 23.13 -9.38 3.05
C GLN A 25 23.44 -8.67 1.72
N THR A 26 23.05 -9.25 0.61
CA THR A 26 23.22 -8.64 -0.72
C THR A 26 22.49 -7.29 -0.83
N PHE A 27 21.30 -7.18 -0.23
CA PHE A 27 20.54 -5.94 -0.20
C PHE A 27 21.21 -4.88 0.69
N GLU A 28 21.73 -5.26 1.84
CA GLU A 28 22.49 -4.38 2.72
C GLU A 28 23.76 -3.86 2.03
N ASP A 29 24.52 -4.73 1.40
CA ASP A 29 25.72 -4.38 0.64
C ASP A 29 25.40 -3.39 -0.52
N LEU A 30 24.27 -3.61 -1.20
CA LEU A 30 23.78 -2.71 -2.25
C LEU A 30 23.45 -1.32 -1.68
N LEU A 31 22.75 -1.23 -0.57
CA LEU A 31 22.44 0.05 0.07
C LEU A 31 23.71 0.77 0.50
N GLN A 32 24.66 0.07 1.11
CA GLN A 32 25.94 0.63 1.52
C GLN A 32 26.74 1.17 0.33
N MET A 33 26.71 0.46 -0.80
CA MET A 33 27.35 0.93 -2.04
C MET A 33 26.77 2.27 -2.52
N PHE A 34 25.43 2.40 -2.55
CA PHE A 34 24.77 3.64 -2.96
C PHE A 34 25.03 4.79 -1.97
N ILE A 35 24.98 4.52 -0.66
CA ILE A 35 25.27 5.50 0.39
C ILE A 35 26.71 6.01 0.25
N SER A 36 27.67 5.09 0.08
CA SER A 36 29.09 5.42 -0.07
C SER A 36 29.36 6.23 -1.36
N ALA A 37 28.53 6.03 -2.39
CA ALA A 37 28.58 6.81 -3.63
C ALA A 37 27.82 8.15 -3.54
N GLY A 38 27.38 8.56 -2.34
CA GLY A 38 26.71 9.84 -2.09
C GLY A 38 25.25 9.91 -2.51
N TRP A 39 24.60 8.78 -2.72
CA TRP A 39 23.16 8.75 -3.04
C TRP A 39 22.32 8.99 -1.78
N LYS A 40 21.24 9.75 -1.92
CA LYS A 40 20.15 9.80 -0.95
C LYS A 40 19.19 8.66 -1.23
N ILE A 41 18.81 7.90 -0.20
CA ILE A 41 17.92 6.77 -0.36
C ILE A 41 16.60 7.06 0.34
N ILE A 42 15.49 6.86 -0.38
CA ILE A 42 14.13 6.92 0.15
C ILE A 42 13.56 5.51 0.11
N LEU A 43 13.18 4.99 1.28
CA LEU A 43 12.63 3.66 1.43
C LEU A 43 11.19 3.75 1.92
N THR A 44 10.29 2.91 1.40
CA THR A 44 9.01 2.67 2.03
C THR A 44 9.01 1.30 2.71
N ILE A 45 8.41 1.24 3.88
CA ILE A 45 8.30 0.03 4.69
C ILE A 45 6.97 0.01 5.44
N ARG A 46 6.37 -1.16 5.57
CA ARG A 46 5.19 -1.31 6.43
C ARG A 46 5.60 -1.19 7.89
N THR A 47 4.77 -0.51 8.69
CA THR A 47 5.04 -0.22 10.11
C THR A 47 5.38 -1.49 10.91
N ALA A 48 4.76 -2.62 10.59
CA ALA A 48 5.03 -3.91 11.25
C ALA A 48 6.49 -4.41 11.10
N TYR A 49 7.22 -3.94 10.08
CA TYR A 49 8.60 -4.35 9.81
C TYR A 49 9.62 -3.27 10.19
N LYS A 50 9.18 -2.15 10.75
CA LYS A 50 10.05 -1.02 11.07
C LYS A 50 11.19 -1.40 12.01
N ASP A 51 10.88 -2.13 13.07
CA ASP A 51 11.87 -2.51 14.08
C ASP A 51 12.90 -3.50 13.51
N SER A 52 12.46 -4.42 12.65
CA SER A 52 13.36 -5.32 11.94
C SER A 52 14.34 -4.56 11.06
N PHE A 53 13.86 -3.52 10.37
CA PHE A 53 14.69 -2.66 9.54
C PHE A 53 15.71 -1.86 10.36
N HIS A 54 15.31 -1.31 11.51
CA HIS A 54 16.21 -0.56 12.39
C HIS A 54 17.39 -1.42 12.89
N ASN A 55 17.17 -2.70 13.12
CA ASN A 55 18.20 -3.60 13.59
C ASN A 55 19.25 -3.94 12.52
N LEU A 56 18.92 -3.76 11.24
CA LEU A 56 19.75 -4.21 10.13
C LEU A 56 20.76 -3.17 9.63
N LEU A 57 20.41 -1.91 9.60
CA LEU A 57 21.12 -0.93 8.77
C LEU A 57 21.84 0.18 9.54
N LEU A 58 21.72 0.29 10.88
CA LEU A 58 21.75 1.63 11.45
C LEU A 58 22.83 2.01 12.41
N ASN A 59 23.88 1.22 12.54
CA ASN A 59 24.99 1.66 13.40
C ASN A 59 25.79 2.84 12.82
N GLU A 60 25.66 3.14 11.54
CA GLU A 60 26.52 4.13 10.85
C GLU A 60 25.77 5.14 9.95
N VAL A 61 24.46 5.01 9.80
CA VAL A 61 23.70 5.84 8.85
C VAL A 61 22.66 6.70 9.55
N CYS A 62 22.62 7.99 9.26
CA CYS A 62 21.56 8.87 9.76
C CYS A 62 20.25 8.59 9.00
N VAL A 63 19.28 7.94 9.67
CA VAL A 63 17.97 7.65 9.12
C VAL A 63 16.92 8.58 9.68
N GLN A 64 16.17 9.22 8.78
CA GLN A 64 15.02 10.03 9.11
C GLN A 64 13.74 9.27 8.79
N SER A 65 12.90 9.05 9.78
CA SER A 65 11.69 8.24 9.64
C SER A 65 10.46 9.15 9.60
N TYR A 66 9.61 8.96 8.58
CA TYR A 66 8.35 9.67 8.41
C TYR A 66 7.20 8.68 8.45
N HIS A 67 6.18 8.96 9.25
CA HIS A 67 4.97 8.17 9.28
C HIS A 67 3.93 8.76 8.34
N VAL A 68 3.42 7.95 7.41
CA VAL A 68 2.32 8.35 6.53
C VAL A 68 1.00 8.12 7.26
N ASN A 69 0.37 9.20 7.68
CA ASN A 69 -0.92 9.16 8.37
C ASN A 69 -2.08 8.83 7.43
N LEU A 70 -3.19 8.37 8.00
CA LEU A 70 -4.46 8.29 7.28
C LEU A 70 -4.90 9.69 6.82
N ILE A 71 -5.61 9.75 5.71
CA ILE A 71 -6.27 10.98 5.24
C ILE A 71 -7.18 11.51 6.35
N SER A 72 -7.11 12.80 6.68
CA SER A 72 -8.04 13.38 7.65
C SER A 72 -9.48 13.36 7.11
N LYS A 73 -10.49 13.39 7.99
CA LYS A 73 -11.89 13.40 7.56
C LYS A 73 -12.22 14.61 6.69
N ASP A 74 -11.69 15.77 7.08
CA ASP A 74 -11.90 17.02 6.36
C ASP A 74 -11.27 16.96 4.96
N LEU A 75 -10.05 16.45 4.85
CA LEU A 75 -9.39 16.28 3.57
C LEU A 75 -10.11 15.23 2.70
N LEU A 76 -10.61 14.14 3.28
CA LEU A 76 -11.39 13.14 2.52
C LEU A 76 -12.68 13.76 1.94
N TYR A 77 -13.34 14.60 2.73
CA TYR A 77 -14.52 15.33 2.29
C TYR A 77 -14.17 16.35 1.17
N GLU A 78 -13.11 17.12 1.34
CA GLU A 78 -12.61 18.05 0.32
C GLU A 78 -12.26 17.33 -0.99
N LEU A 79 -11.57 16.20 -0.90
CA LEU A 79 -11.27 15.35 -2.06
C LEU A 79 -12.54 14.86 -2.76
N SER A 80 -13.59 14.48 -2.01
CA SER A 80 -14.84 14.02 -2.60
C SER A 80 -15.52 15.11 -3.43
N ILE A 81 -15.52 16.35 -2.94
CA ILE A 81 -16.06 17.51 -3.67
C ILE A 81 -15.20 17.82 -4.89
N THR A 82 -13.87 17.90 -4.70
CA THR A 82 -12.94 18.33 -5.77
C THR A 82 -12.89 17.32 -6.93
N HIS A 83 -12.99 16.03 -6.63
CA HIS A 83 -12.92 14.95 -7.62
C HIS A 83 -14.29 14.38 -7.99
N GLY A 84 -15.39 14.87 -7.41
CA GLY A 84 -16.75 14.54 -7.78
C GLY A 84 -17.15 13.09 -7.47
N PHE A 85 -16.66 12.51 -6.35
CA PHE A 85 -17.10 11.20 -5.92
C PHE A 85 -17.96 11.26 -4.65
N VAL A 86 -18.89 10.32 -4.52
CA VAL A 86 -19.83 10.24 -3.41
C VAL A 86 -19.18 9.51 -2.22
N LEU A 87 -19.35 10.04 -1.01
CA LEU A 87 -18.94 9.35 0.21
C LEU A 87 -20.10 8.51 0.77
N PRO A 88 -19.81 7.30 1.31
CA PRO A 88 -20.84 6.47 1.93
C PRO A 88 -21.35 7.10 3.24
N SER A 89 -22.60 6.85 3.56
CA SER A 89 -23.21 7.28 4.84
C SER A 89 -22.70 6.42 6.02
N ASP A 90 -22.18 5.25 5.77
CA ASP A 90 -21.60 4.36 6.77
C ASP A 90 -20.29 4.94 7.31
N LYS A 91 -20.29 5.26 8.63
CA LYS A 91 -19.11 5.84 9.30
C LYS A 91 -17.91 4.89 9.32
N LYS A 92 -18.15 3.58 9.43
CA LYS A 92 -17.08 2.59 9.47
C LYS A 92 -16.39 2.51 8.10
N LEU A 93 -17.18 2.48 7.04
CA LEU A 93 -16.64 2.50 5.69
C LEU A 93 -15.89 3.81 5.42
N THR A 94 -16.46 4.96 5.78
CA THR A 94 -15.79 6.27 5.66
C THR A 94 -14.45 6.28 6.40
N ASP A 95 -14.37 5.71 7.60
CA ASP A 95 -13.10 5.63 8.34
C ASP A 95 -12.06 4.71 7.65
N ILE A 96 -12.50 3.62 7.00
CA ILE A 96 -11.63 2.75 6.21
C ILE A 96 -11.10 3.47 4.95
N LEU A 97 -11.94 4.26 4.28
CA LEU A 97 -11.57 5.02 3.08
C LEU A 97 -10.50 6.09 3.35
N ARG A 98 -10.23 6.43 4.60
CA ARG A 98 -9.10 7.30 4.97
C ARG A 98 -7.73 6.67 4.67
N ALA A 99 -7.66 5.36 4.50
CA ALA A 99 -6.47 4.71 3.97
C ALA A 99 -6.45 4.81 2.44
N PRO A 100 -5.40 5.39 1.83
CA PRO A 100 -5.33 5.63 0.38
C PRO A 100 -5.56 4.37 -0.46
N PHE A 101 -5.14 3.21 0.04
CA PHE A 101 -5.38 1.92 -0.61
C PHE A 101 -6.87 1.62 -0.77
N TYR A 102 -7.65 1.73 0.31
CA TYR A 102 -9.09 1.46 0.26
C TYR A 102 -9.85 2.53 -0.50
N LEU A 103 -9.44 3.80 -0.39
CA LEU A 103 -10.01 4.88 -1.20
C LEU A 103 -9.82 4.59 -2.70
N ARG A 104 -8.64 4.18 -3.12
CA ARG A 104 -8.39 3.79 -4.50
C ARG A 104 -9.31 2.65 -4.95
N LEU A 105 -9.48 1.61 -4.12
CA LEU A 105 -10.37 0.50 -4.43
C LEU A 105 -11.82 0.95 -4.55
N TYR A 106 -12.27 1.83 -3.65
CA TYR A 106 -13.60 2.42 -3.69
C TYR A 106 -13.85 3.19 -4.99
N LEU A 107 -12.88 3.99 -5.42
CA LEU A 107 -12.95 4.76 -6.66
C LEU A 107 -12.86 3.90 -7.94
N THR A 108 -12.52 2.62 -7.83
CA THR A 108 -12.55 1.67 -8.96
C THR A 108 -13.85 0.89 -9.08
N LEU A 109 -14.81 1.14 -8.19
CA LEU A 109 -16.14 0.56 -8.27
C LEU A 109 -16.93 1.24 -9.39
N ASP A 110 -16.67 0.79 -10.61
CA ASP A 110 -17.37 1.29 -11.81
C ASP A 110 -18.82 0.79 -11.86
N ASN A 111 -19.71 1.59 -12.47
CA ASN A 111 -21.11 1.26 -12.74
C ASN A 111 -22.02 1.10 -11.51
N ILE A 112 -21.69 1.75 -10.40
CA ILE A 112 -22.55 1.83 -9.23
C ILE A 112 -23.20 3.21 -9.21
N GLU A 113 -24.53 3.26 -9.05
CA GLU A 113 -25.25 4.52 -8.92
C GLU A 113 -24.89 5.23 -7.59
N ASP A 114 -24.91 6.57 -7.59
CA ASP A 114 -24.57 7.38 -6.41
C ASP A 114 -25.43 7.04 -5.19
N ALA A 115 -26.69 6.68 -5.39
CA ALA A 115 -27.58 6.23 -4.33
C ALA A 115 -27.11 4.93 -3.69
N GLU A 116 -26.62 3.99 -4.48
CA GLU A 116 -26.08 2.71 -4.01
C GLU A 116 -24.74 2.92 -3.31
N LEU A 117 -23.86 3.79 -3.83
CA LEU A 117 -22.60 4.17 -3.18
C LEU A 117 -22.86 4.83 -1.82
N THR A 118 -23.86 5.72 -1.74
CA THR A 118 -24.24 6.36 -0.47
C THR A 118 -24.73 5.35 0.56
N ALA A 119 -25.47 4.33 0.15
CA ALA A 119 -26.01 3.28 1.01
C ALA A 119 -25.00 2.15 1.30
N LEU A 120 -23.84 2.16 0.66
CA LEU A 120 -22.83 1.11 0.83
C LEU A 120 -22.28 1.10 2.26
N ASN A 121 -22.31 -0.07 2.89
CA ASN A 121 -21.68 -0.29 4.20
C ASN A 121 -20.34 -1.03 4.06
N GLN A 122 -19.60 -1.12 5.16
CA GLN A 122 -18.28 -1.77 5.20
C GLN A 122 -18.34 -3.21 4.66
N GLU A 123 -19.30 -4.01 5.13
CA GLU A 123 -19.40 -5.44 4.79
C GLU A 123 -19.68 -5.66 3.29
N ALA A 124 -20.62 -4.89 2.74
CA ALA A 124 -20.94 -4.93 1.32
C ALA A 124 -19.76 -4.44 0.44
N PHE A 125 -19.00 -3.45 0.93
CA PHE A 125 -17.77 -2.98 0.27
C PHE A 125 -16.70 -4.08 0.24
N GLU A 126 -16.43 -4.70 1.37
CA GLU A 126 -15.45 -5.79 1.48
C GLU A 126 -15.84 -6.96 0.56
N GLN A 127 -17.13 -7.32 0.50
CA GLN A 127 -17.62 -8.34 -0.41
C GLN A 127 -17.43 -7.95 -1.88
N LYS A 128 -17.73 -6.69 -2.28
CA LYS A 128 -17.49 -6.21 -3.65
C LYS A 128 -16.00 -6.26 -4.01
N ILE A 129 -15.13 -5.81 -3.11
CA ILE A 129 -13.67 -5.88 -3.31
C ILE A 129 -13.21 -7.34 -3.45
N TRP A 130 -13.71 -8.24 -2.62
CA TRP A 130 -13.40 -9.66 -2.72
C TRP A 130 -13.79 -10.23 -4.08
N ASP A 131 -15.01 -9.96 -4.54
CA ASP A 131 -15.52 -10.47 -5.81
C ASP A 131 -14.76 -9.87 -7.01
N GLU A 132 -14.38 -8.60 -6.96
CA GLU A 132 -13.65 -7.95 -8.04
C GLU A 132 -12.16 -8.32 -8.07
N ILE A 133 -11.48 -8.34 -6.93
CA ILE A 133 -10.03 -8.57 -6.87
C ILE A 133 -9.70 -10.05 -6.84
N ILE A 134 -10.44 -10.83 -6.06
CA ILE A 134 -10.11 -12.24 -5.78
C ILE A 134 -10.78 -13.15 -6.80
N ARG A 135 -12.07 -12.94 -7.06
CA ARG A 135 -12.87 -13.72 -7.99
C ARG A 135 -12.86 -13.25 -9.43
N ASN A 136 -12.25 -12.09 -9.73
CA ASN A 136 -12.39 -11.43 -11.01
C ASN A 136 -12.10 -12.35 -12.21
N ASN A 137 -13.16 -12.98 -12.71
CA ASN A 137 -13.18 -13.88 -13.86
C ASN A 137 -13.06 -13.12 -15.20
N ARG A 138 -13.25 -11.78 -15.22
CA ARG A 138 -13.38 -11.01 -16.45
C ARG A 138 -12.06 -10.80 -17.20
N LYS A 139 -10.92 -10.89 -16.53
CA LYS A 139 -9.61 -10.58 -17.12
C LYS A 139 -8.69 -11.78 -17.33
N ARG A 140 -9.10 -13.01 -17.02
CA ARG A 140 -8.20 -14.18 -17.08
C ARG A 140 -8.81 -15.31 -17.88
N LYS A 141 -8.16 -15.67 -18.99
CA LYS A 141 -8.47 -16.83 -19.86
C LYS A 141 -8.22 -18.20 -19.21
N ASN A 142 -7.67 -18.27 -17.99
CA ASN A 142 -7.31 -19.53 -17.31
C ASN A 142 -7.83 -19.51 -15.88
N ASN A 143 -8.37 -20.63 -15.40
CA ASN A 143 -9.01 -20.94 -14.11
C ASN A 143 -8.20 -20.59 -12.80
N LEU A 144 -7.40 -19.53 -12.83
CA LEU A 144 -6.57 -19.05 -11.72
C LEU A 144 -7.32 -18.45 -10.50
N PRO A 145 -8.55 -17.91 -10.61
CA PRO A 145 -9.25 -17.36 -9.45
C PRO A 145 -9.54 -18.42 -8.38
N THR A 146 -10.01 -19.56 -8.80
CA THR A 146 -10.33 -20.70 -7.90
C THR A 146 -9.11 -21.16 -7.09
N ARG A 147 -7.91 -21.06 -7.69
CA ARG A 147 -6.67 -21.44 -6.99
C ARG A 147 -6.28 -20.43 -5.91
N ARG A 148 -6.47 -19.12 -6.12
CA ARG A 148 -6.22 -18.09 -5.11
C ARG A 148 -7.24 -18.14 -3.98
N GLU A 149 -8.50 -18.30 -4.32
CA GLU A 149 -9.59 -18.43 -3.36
C GLU A 149 -9.37 -19.66 -2.46
N ASN A 150 -9.09 -20.82 -3.06
CA ASN A 150 -8.79 -22.05 -2.32
C ASN A 150 -7.54 -21.92 -1.43
N THR A 151 -6.50 -21.23 -1.90
CA THR A 151 -5.29 -20.99 -1.12
C THR A 151 -5.58 -20.08 0.08
N LEU A 152 -6.34 -19.01 -0.09
CA LEU A 152 -6.71 -18.11 1.00
C LEU A 152 -7.63 -18.80 2.02
N VAL A 153 -8.63 -19.57 1.57
CA VAL A 153 -9.52 -20.36 2.43
C VAL A 153 -8.72 -21.43 3.20
N PHE A 154 -7.71 -22.00 2.60
CA PHE A 154 -6.81 -22.96 3.27
C PHE A 154 -6.03 -22.28 4.38
N ILE A 155 -5.39 -21.14 4.10
CA ILE A 155 -4.60 -20.37 5.09
C ILE A 155 -5.48 -19.92 6.28
N THR A 156 -6.72 -19.48 6.02
CA THR A 156 -7.62 -19.00 7.10
C THR A 156 -8.20 -20.11 7.96
N LYS A 157 -8.12 -21.37 7.53
CA LYS A 157 -8.59 -22.52 8.33
C LYS A 157 -7.50 -23.11 9.23
N GLU A 158 -6.23 -22.73 9.01
CA GLU A 158 -5.10 -23.21 9.81
C GLU A 158 -4.65 -22.21 10.90
N ILE A 159 -5.31 -21.05 11.00
CA ILE A 159 -5.15 -20.06 12.08
C ILE A 159 -6.30 -20.17 13.07
#